data_9d850bde50f051c95441aa94723592a6
#
_entry.id   9d850bde50f051c95441aa94723592a6
#
_cell.length_a   1.000
_cell.length_b   1.000
_cell.length_c   1.000
_cell.angle_alpha   90.00
_cell.angle_beta   90.00
_cell.angle_gamma   90.00
#
_symmetry.space_group_name_H-M   'P 1'
#
loop_
_entity.id
_entity.type
_entity.pdbx_description
1 polymer ?
#
loop_
_entity_poly.entity_id
_entity_poly.type
_entity_poly.pdbx_seq_one_letter_code
_entity_poly.pdbx_strand_id
1 'polypeptide(L)'
;MLNFENTESAFEYQSKRELQKAYFLFSVLKFPFLVKLGSISTVVAFKMGLPIKSILKATIFRQFCGGETIDESEDRISQLARYNVGTILDYSVEGKENDSDFEKTKDEIIQSIIKAKENQHIPFSVFKITGLGPSSIIRKANYHEELDDKEKIALESIKKRVNEICKKAHDNQVSIFIDAEDSWFQDFIDELALDMMLSYNKKSAIIFNTIQLYRHDRLNYMKNLIAKCKDNSVKCGLKLVRGAYMEKEREQATINGYVDPIHATKEDTDKDYNKAIDHCLNHIDMVSICAGTHNEFSTKYLTDKMSKLKLKNNDNRVWFAQLLGMSDHISFNLSKNGYNTAKYVPYGPIKEVLPYLIRRAKENTSVAGQTGRELTLIKKEIERRKSGNI
;
A
#
# COMPACT_ATOMS: atom_id res chain seq x y z
N MET A 1 -22.18 16.39 0.59
CA MET A 1 -21.68 15.77 1.84
C MET A 1 -21.12 14.38 1.49
N LEU A 2 -19.91 14.03 1.96
CA LEU A 2 -19.30 12.73 1.68
C LEU A 2 -20.19 11.59 2.18
N ASN A 3 -20.53 10.65 1.30
CA ASN A 3 -21.42 9.52 1.61
C ASN A 3 -20.87 8.24 0.98
N PHE A 4 -20.40 7.30 1.79
CA PHE A 4 -19.87 6.02 1.35
C PHE A 4 -20.95 4.98 0.98
N GLU A 5 -22.25 5.28 1.20
CA GLU A 5 -23.37 4.46 0.73
C GLU A 5 -23.75 4.70 -0.74
N ASN A 6 -23.13 5.69 -1.39
CA ASN A 6 -23.40 5.98 -2.79
C ASN A 6 -22.70 4.95 -3.70
N THR A 7 -23.44 3.91 -4.07
CA THR A 7 -22.93 2.82 -4.91
C THR A 7 -22.82 3.21 -6.38
N GLU A 8 -23.61 4.16 -6.85
CA GLU A 8 -23.49 4.67 -8.21
C GLU A 8 -22.10 5.24 -8.46
N SER A 9 -21.68 6.20 -7.62
CA SER A 9 -20.32 6.77 -7.72
C SER A 9 -19.22 5.75 -7.47
N ALA A 10 -19.45 4.82 -6.54
CA ALA A 10 -18.47 3.79 -6.17
C ALA A 10 -18.12 2.85 -7.32
N PHE A 11 -19.10 2.51 -8.16
CA PHE A 11 -18.97 1.47 -9.19
C PHE A 11 -19.23 1.98 -10.61
N GLU A 12 -19.36 3.29 -10.81
CA GLU A 12 -19.58 3.93 -12.13
C GLU A 12 -18.55 3.48 -13.17
N TYR A 13 -17.30 3.26 -12.73
CA TYR A 13 -16.18 2.86 -13.59
C TYR A 13 -16.26 1.39 -14.07
N GLN A 14 -17.09 0.56 -13.43
CA GLN A 14 -17.22 -0.87 -13.73
C GLN A 14 -18.41 -1.15 -14.65
N SER A 15 -18.20 -1.95 -15.67
CA SER A 15 -19.29 -2.52 -16.48
C SER A 15 -20.13 -3.51 -15.65
N LYS A 16 -21.36 -3.79 -16.13
CA LYS A 16 -22.24 -4.80 -15.50
C LYS A 16 -21.56 -6.18 -15.39
N ARG A 17 -20.77 -6.56 -16.40
CA ARG A 17 -20.04 -7.84 -16.39
C ARG A 17 -18.90 -7.86 -15.35
N GLU A 18 -18.18 -6.76 -15.21
CA GLU A 18 -17.11 -6.65 -14.22
C GLU A 18 -17.67 -6.68 -12.80
N LEU A 19 -18.77 -5.97 -12.56
CA LEU A 19 -19.46 -5.99 -11.28
C LEU A 19 -19.98 -7.40 -10.91
N GLN A 20 -20.51 -8.15 -11.88
CA GLN A 20 -20.93 -9.54 -11.66
C GLN A 20 -19.75 -10.47 -11.35
N LYS A 21 -18.61 -10.30 -12.05
CA LYS A 21 -17.39 -11.05 -11.76
C LYS A 21 -16.84 -10.73 -10.36
N ALA A 22 -16.81 -9.45 -9.98
CA ALA A 22 -16.42 -9.03 -8.64
C ALA A 22 -17.35 -9.64 -7.57
N TYR A 23 -18.67 -9.59 -7.78
CA TYR A 23 -19.64 -10.23 -6.89
C TYR A 23 -19.36 -11.73 -6.69
N PHE A 24 -19.15 -12.46 -7.80
CA PHE A 24 -18.83 -13.89 -7.73
C PHE A 24 -17.51 -14.13 -6.99
N LEU A 25 -16.45 -13.39 -7.32
CA LEU A 25 -15.15 -13.52 -6.67
C LEU A 25 -15.25 -13.28 -5.15
N PHE A 26 -15.85 -12.16 -4.74
CA PHE A 26 -16.02 -11.87 -3.31
C PHE A 26 -16.94 -12.85 -2.59
N SER A 27 -17.93 -13.43 -3.30
CA SER A 27 -18.76 -14.51 -2.76
C SER A 27 -17.96 -15.77 -2.44
N VAL A 28 -16.97 -16.11 -3.27
CA VAL A 28 -16.04 -17.23 -3.03
C VAL A 28 -15.05 -16.87 -1.91
N LEU A 29 -14.50 -15.64 -1.94
CA LEU A 29 -13.53 -15.16 -0.94
C LEU A 29 -14.13 -15.06 0.48
N LYS A 30 -15.46 -15.06 0.63
CA LYS A 30 -16.13 -15.11 1.92
C LYS A 30 -15.86 -16.41 2.71
N PHE A 31 -15.47 -17.49 2.03
CA PHE A 31 -15.26 -18.80 2.65
C PHE A 31 -13.77 -19.11 2.85
N PRO A 32 -13.24 -19.05 4.10
CA PRO A 32 -11.82 -19.27 4.39
C PRO A 32 -11.28 -20.61 3.88
N PHE A 33 -12.11 -21.66 3.95
CA PHE A 33 -11.75 -22.99 3.45
C PHE A 33 -11.49 -22.98 1.93
N LEU A 34 -12.35 -22.32 1.14
CA LEU A 34 -12.18 -22.22 -0.31
C LEU A 34 -10.92 -21.42 -0.68
N VAL A 35 -10.64 -20.34 0.07
CA VAL A 35 -9.42 -19.56 -0.12
C VAL A 35 -8.18 -20.37 0.21
N LYS A 36 -8.18 -21.11 1.32
CA LYS A 36 -7.05 -21.99 1.69
C LYS A 36 -6.82 -23.07 0.63
N LEU A 37 -7.89 -23.79 0.23
CA LEU A 37 -7.80 -24.82 -0.80
C LEU A 37 -7.33 -24.25 -2.14
N GLY A 38 -7.91 -23.13 -2.58
CA GLY A 38 -7.53 -22.45 -3.81
C GLY A 38 -6.08 -21.97 -3.81
N SER A 39 -5.59 -21.44 -2.69
CA SER A 39 -4.20 -21.02 -2.55
C SER A 39 -3.23 -22.20 -2.66
N ILE A 40 -3.50 -23.30 -1.96
CA ILE A 40 -2.66 -24.51 -2.02
C ILE A 40 -2.67 -25.09 -3.45
N SER A 41 -3.87 -25.26 -4.03
CA SER A 41 -4.03 -25.78 -5.39
C SER A 41 -3.29 -24.94 -6.42
N THR A 42 -3.33 -23.62 -6.30
CA THR A 42 -2.62 -22.70 -7.20
C THR A 42 -1.11 -22.89 -7.11
N VAL A 43 -0.54 -22.94 -5.89
CA VAL A 43 0.90 -23.16 -5.69
C VAL A 43 1.33 -24.52 -6.26
N VAL A 44 0.57 -25.58 -6.00
CA VAL A 44 0.85 -26.92 -6.53
C VAL A 44 0.78 -26.92 -8.06
N ALA A 45 -0.26 -26.34 -8.65
CA ALA A 45 -0.44 -26.26 -10.09
C ALA A 45 0.73 -25.53 -10.78
N PHE A 46 1.22 -24.43 -10.21
CA PHE A 46 2.43 -23.75 -10.72
C PHE A 46 3.70 -24.63 -10.61
N LYS A 47 3.87 -25.35 -9.50
CA LYS A 47 5.00 -26.28 -9.35
C LYS A 47 4.95 -27.43 -10.35
N MET A 48 3.75 -27.88 -10.72
CA MET A 48 3.51 -28.93 -11.73
C MET A 48 3.56 -28.40 -13.19
N GLY A 49 3.75 -27.10 -13.40
CA GLY A 49 3.77 -26.49 -14.74
C GLY A 49 2.41 -26.46 -15.44
N LEU A 50 1.29 -26.58 -14.70
CA LEU A 50 -0.04 -26.54 -15.29
C LEU A 50 -0.40 -25.17 -15.85
N PRO A 51 -1.11 -25.06 -16.98
CA PRO A 51 -1.41 -23.79 -17.66
C PRO A 51 -2.55 -23.00 -17.00
N ILE A 52 -2.45 -22.74 -15.69
CA ILE A 52 -3.46 -22.00 -14.91
C ILE A 52 -3.33 -20.47 -15.02
N LYS A 53 -2.26 -19.97 -15.65
CA LYS A 53 -1.95 -18.53 -15.74
C LYS A 53 -3.13 -17.73 -16.31
N SER A 54 -3.76 -18.19 -17.40
CA SER A 54 -4.88 -17.50 -18.05
C SER A 54 -6.12 -17.42 -17.15
N ILE A 55 -6.39 -18.45 -16.35
CA ILE A 55 -7.51 -18.47 -15.41
C ILE A 55 -7.27 -17.46 -14.29
N LEU A 56 -6.07 -17.46 -13.71
CA LEU A 56 -5.71 -16.49 -12.68
C LEU A 56 -5.73 -15.06 -13.22
N LYS A 57 -5.21 -14.83 -14.43
CA LYS A 57 -5.22 -13.50 -15.08
C LYS A 57 -6.65 -13.00 -15.28
N ALA A 58 -7.58 -13.87 -15.69
CA ALA A 58 -8.98 -13.51 -15.93
C ALA A 58 -9.82 -13.32 -14.65
N THR A 59 -9.31 -13.75 -13.48
CA THR A 59 -10.03 -13.76 -12.21
C THR A 59 -9.37 -12.85 -11.17
N ILE A 60 -8.71 -13.45 -10.20
CA ILE A 60 -8.14 -12.74 -9.03
C ILE A 60 -7.07 -11.71 -9.41
N PHE A 61 -6.24 -12.01 -10.43
CA PHE A 61 -5.20 -11.08 -10.89
C PHE A 61 -5.82 -9.80 -11.45
N ARG A 62 -6.81 -9.91 -12.35
CA ARG A 62 -7.51 -8.74 -12.93
C ARG A 62 -8.22 -7.90 -11.88
N GLN A 63 -8.68 -8.51 -10.76
CA GLN A 63 -9.34 -7.78 -9.66
C GLN A 63 -8.37 -6.91 -8.87
N PHE A 64 -7.16 -7.43 -8.58
CA PHE A 64 -6.25 -6.83 -7.61
C PHE A 64 -4.93 -6.31 -8.19
N CYS A 65 -4.65 -6.56 -9.48
CA CYS A 65 -3.43 -6.11 -10.16
C CYS A 65 -3.75 -5.31 -11.43
N GLY A 66 -2.86 -4.42 -11.81
CA GLY A 66 -2.93 -3.64 -13.04
C GLY A 66 -2.57 -4.45 -14.26
N GLY A 67 -1.45 -5.15 -14.22
CA GLY A 67 -0.88 -5.91 -15.32
C GLY A 67 0.38 -6.67 -14.89
N GLU A 68 1.01 -7.38 -15.81
CA GLU A 68 2.32 -8.01 -15.57
C GLU A 68 3.48 -7.03 -15.77
N THR A 69 3.23 -5.92 -16.48
CA THR A 69 4.20 -4.84 -16.74
C THR A 69 3.54 -3.47 -16.53
N ILE A 70 4.35 -2.41 -16.52
CA ILE A 70 3.86 -1.02 -16.50
C ILE A 70 2.94 -0.77 -17.71
N ASP A 71 3.33 -1.22 -18.90
CA ASP A 71 2.52 -1.03 -20.13
C ASP A 71 1.18 -1.76 -20.06
N GLU A 72 1.14 -3.00 -19.56
CA GLU A 72 -0.13 -3.71 -19.34
C GLU A 72 -1.03 -3.01 -18.30
N SER A 73 -0.45 -2.20 -17.41
CA SER A 73 -1.19 -1.45 -16.40
C SER A 73 -1.82 -0.15 -16.94
N GLU A 74 -1.50 0.28 -18.16
CA GLU A 74 -1.97 1.54 -18.75
C GLU A 74 -3.49 1.63 -18.85
N ASP A 75 -4.16 0.53 -19.22
CA ASP A 75 -5.63 0.47 -19.25
C ASP A 75 -6.23 0.77 -17.87
N ARG A 76 -5.61 0.24 -16.81
CA ARG A 76 -6.06 0.47 -15.42
C ARG A 76 -5.78 1.90 -14.98
N ILE A 77 -4.61 2.44 -15.30
CA ILE A 77 -4.24 3.84 -15.02
C ILE A 77 -5.25 4.77 -15.69
N SER A 78 -5.50 4.57 -16.98
CA SER A 78 -6.46 5.37 -17.76
C SER A 78 -7.88 5.24 -17.23
N GLN A 79 -8.30 4.04 -16.82
CA GLN A 79 -9.62 3.82 -16.22
C GLN A 79 -9.81 4.60 -14.92
N LEU A 80 -8.84 4.57 -14.01
CA LEU A 80 -8.88 5.29 -12.74
C LEU A 80 -8.83 6.82 -12.97
N ALA A 81 -7.98 7.25 -13.88
CA ALA A 81 -7.77 8.67 -14.23
C ALA A 81 -9.06 9.36 -14.70
N ARG A 82 -9.94 8.68 -15.46
CA ARG A 82 -11.24 9.20 -15.90
C ARG A 82 -12.15 9.64 -14.73
N TYR A 83 -11.91 9.09 -13.55
CA TYR A 83 -12.67 9.39 -12.33
C TYR A 83 -11.83 10.18 -11.32
N ASN A 84 -10.72 10.79 -11.76
CA ASN A 84 -9.78 11.53 -10.93
C ASN A 84 -9.24 10.71 -9.74
N VAL A 85 -9.13 9.40 -9.89
CA VAL A 85 -8.45 8.52 -8.94
C VAL A 85 -7.05 8.25 -9.47
N GLY A 86 -6.03 8.63 -8.69
CA GLY A 86 -4.64 8.40 -9.03
C GLY A 86 -4.25 6.92 -8.93
N THR A 87 -3.12 6.59 -9.53
CA THR A 87 -2.51 5.26 -9.49
C THR A 87 -1.18 5.32 -8.74
N ILE A 88 -0.94 4.36 -7.84
CA ILE A 88 0.36 4.10 -7.22
C ILE A 88 0.83 2.76 -7.78
N LEU A 89 1.79 2.79 -8.69
CA LEU A 89 2.35 1.57 -9.29
C LEU A 89 3.26 0.88 -8.27
N ASP A 90 2.89 -0.34 -7.88
CA ASP A 90 3.63 -1.16 -6.92
C ASP A 90 4.18 -2.41 -7.61
N TYR A 91 5.50 -2.45 -7.82
CA TYR A 91 6.18 -3.65 -8.31
C TYR A 91 6.22 -4.71 -7.21
N SER A 92 5.18 -5.52 -7.16
CA SER A 92 4.91 -6.46 -6.08
C SER A 92 5.57 -7.82 -6.29
N VAL A 93 6.85 -7.82 -6.67
CA VAL A 93 7.66 -9.04 -6.84
C VAL A 93 8.36 -9.36 -5.53
N GLU A 94 8.23 -10.62 -5.07
CA GLU A 94 8.78 -11.10 -3.80
C GLU A 94 9.68 -12.33 -4.00
N GLY A 95 10.55 -12.60 -3.01
CA GLY A 95 11.38 -13.82 -2.96
C GLY A 95 12.59 -13.82 -3.90
N LYS A 96 13.18 -12.66 -4.16
CA LYS A 96 14.44 -12.52 -4.89
C LYS A 96 15.63 -12.75 -3.93
N GLU A 97 16.69 -13.38 -4.43
CA GLU A 97 17.82 -13.78 -3.58
C GLU A 97 19.19 -13.44 -4.17
N ASN A 98 19.26 -13.03 -5.43
CA ASN A 98 20.52 -12.74 -6.10
C ASN A 98 20.64 -11.27 -6.53
N ASP A 99 21.87 -10.79 -6.65
CA ASP A 99 22.20 -9.39 -6.91
C ASP A 99 21.62 -8.88 -8.24
N SER A 100 21.63 -9.71 -9.28
CA SER A 100 21.01 -9.36 -10.58
C SER A 100 19.51 -9.11 -10.48
N ASP A 101 18.79 -9.82 -9.61
CA ASP A 101 17.36 -9.61 -9.42
C ASP A 101 17.08 -8.34 -8.61
N PHE A 102 17.94 -8.00 -7.63
CA PHE A 102 17.85 -6.74 -6.91
C PHE A 102 18.09 -5.53 -7.80
N GLU A 103 19.06 -5.61 -8.72
CA GLU A 103 19.29 -4.57 -9.73
C GLU A 103 18.07 -4.41 -10.65
N LYS A 104 17.51 -5.51 -11.16
CA LYS A 104 16.29 -5.47 -11.98
C LYS A 104 15.11 -4.83 -11.23
N THR A 105 14.95 -5.17 -9.93
CA THR A 105 13.90 -4.57 -9.09
C THR A 105 14.11 -3.06 -8.96
N LYS A 106 15.35 -2.62 -8.69
CA LYS A 106 15.69 -1.19 -8.65
C LYS A 106 15.36 -0.50 -9.98
N ASP A 107 15.76 -1.10 -11.10
CA ASP A 107 15.55 -0.52 -12.42
C ASP A 107 14.05 -0.44 -12.75
N GLU A 108 13.25 -1.43 -12.38
CA GLU A 108 11.79 -1.41 -12.56
C GLU A 108 11.12 -0.32 -11.71
N ILE A 109 11.59 -0.11 -10.47
CA ILE A 109 11.11 0.99 -9.63
C ILE A 109 11.49 2.34 -10.27
N ILE A 110 12.68 2.47 -10.83
CA ILE A 110 13.09 3.67 -11.57
C ILE A 110 12.19 3.91 -12.80
N GLN A 111 11.80 2.87 -13.53
CA GLN A 111 10.84 3.00 -14.64
C GLN A 111 9.47 3.47 -14.14
N SER A 112 8.99 2.99 -12.99
CA SER A 112 7.75 3.48 -12.40
C SER A 112 7.82 4.97 -12.02
N ILE A 113 8.98 5.47 -11.57
CA ILE A 113 9.21 6.90 -11.30
C ILE A 113 9.19 7.71 -12.61
N ILE A 114 9.83 7.21 -13.67
CA ILE A 114 9.81 7.87 -14.98
C ILE A 114 8.38 7.94 -15.50
N LYS A 115 7.64 6.85 -15.44
CA LYS A 115 6.22 6.81 -15.82
C LYS A 115 5.37 7.79 -15.01
N ALA A 116 5.62 7.91 -13.70
CA ALA A 116 4.93 8.87 -12.84
C ALA A 116 5.25 10.33 -13.21
N LYS A 117 6.50 10.63 -13.61
CA LYS A 117 6.89 11.96 -14.11
C LYS A 117 6.12 12.36 -15.36
N GLU A 118 5.85 11.41 -16.24
CA GLU A 118 5.18 11.63 -17.53
C GLU A 118 3.65 11.64 -17.42
N ASN A 119 3.09 11.18 -16.28
CA ASN A 119 1.65 11.00 -16.10
C ASN A 119 1.19 11.58 -14.76
N GLN A 120 0.49 12.73 -14.79
CA GLN A 120 -0.04 13.40 -13.60
C GLN A 120 -1.03 12.54 -12.77
N HIS A 121 -1.57 11.46 -13.33
CA HIS A 121 -2.45 10.53 -12.64
C HIS A 121 -1.69 9.46 -11.87
N ILE A 122 -0.36 9.52 -11.82
CA ILE A 122 0.49 8.68 -10.99
C ILE A 122 1.19 9.57 -9.95
N PRO A 123 0.52 9.91 -8.84
CA PRO A 123 1.04 10.88 -7.87
C PRO A 123 2.20 10.35 -7.03
N PHE A 124 2.35 9.04 -6.94
CA PHE A 124 3.38 8.38 -6.14
C PHE A 124 3.93 7.15 -6.84
N SER A 125 5.21 6.88 -6.59
CA SER A 125 5.82 5.57 -6.75
C SER A 125 6.00 4.89 -5.39
N VAL A 126 6.41 3.62 -5.36
CA VAL A 126 6.58 2.87 -4.11
C VAL A 126 7.60 1.75 -4.26
N PHE A 127 8.29 1.43 -3.17
CA PHE A 127 9.17 0.25 -3.11
C PHE A 127 9.30 -0.31 -1.70
N LYS A 128 9.79 -1.56 -1.63
CA LYS A 128 10.17 -2.27 -0.41
C LYS A 128 11.67 -2.50 -0.35
N ILE A 129 12.25 -2.34 0.83
CA ILE A 129 13.69 -2.53 1.04
C ILE A 129 14.11 -3.99 0.82
N THR A 130 13.26 -4.97 1.22
CA THR A 130 13.56 -6.39 1.01
C THR A 130 13.60 -6.81 -0.47
N GLY A 131 13.07 -5.98 -1.38
CA GLY A 131 13.23 -6.15 -2.83
C GLY A 131 14.59 -5.71 -3.38
N LEU A 132 15.44 -5.07 -2.57
CA LEU A 132 16.70 -4.43 -2.99
C LEU A 132 17.95 -5.11 -2.42
N GLY A 133 17.79 -6.15 -1.63
CA GLY A 133 18.92 -6.92 -1.09
C GLY A 133 18.50 -8.10 -0.23
N PRO A 134 19.47 -8.94 0.19
CA PRO A 134 19.21 -10.13 0.98
C PRO A 134 18.54 -9.79 2.31
N SER A 135 17.40 -10.41 2.58
CA SER A 135 16.64 -10.20 3.83
C SER A 135 17.43 -10.57 5.09
N SER A 136 18.37 -11.51 4.99
CA SER A 136 19.28 -11.86 6.08
C SER A 136 20.20 -10.69 6.48
N ILE A 137 20.70 -9.93 5.52
CA ILE A 137 21.54 -8.76 5.76
C ILE A 137 20.72 -7.61 6.36
N ILE A 138 19.52 -7.38 5.82
CA ILE A 138 18.59 -6.36 6.35
C ILE A 138 18.25 -6.68 7.81
N ARG A 139 18.00 -7.97 8.14
CA ARG A 139 17.72 -8.40 9.50
C ARG A 139 18.92 -8.17 10.44
N LYS A 140 20.14 -8.57 10.03
CA LYS A 140 21.34 -8.31 10.81
C LYS A 140 21.55 -6.82 11.05
N ALA A 141 21.37 -5.98 10.03
CA ALA A 141 21.44 -4.53 10.16
C ALA A 141 20.41 -3.99 11.13
N ASN A 142 19.18 -4.50 11.09
CA ASN A 142 18.10 -4.13 12.01
C ASN A 142 18.41 -4.38 13.50
N TYR A 143 19.18 -5.44 13.79
CA TYR A 143 19.58 -5.79 15.15
C TYR A 143 21.01 -5.35 15.49
N HIS A 144 21.67 -4.57 14.62
CA HIS A 144 23.06 -4.13 14.76
C HIS A 144 24.04 -5.29 15.01
N GLU A 145 23.78 -6.46 14.37
CA GLU A 145 24.65 -7.63 14.45
C GLU A 145 25.95 -7.38 13.70
N GLU A 146 27.05 -8.06 14.11
CA GLU A 146 28.31 -8.00 13.38
C GLU A 146 28.14 -8.59 11.96
N LEU A 147 28.71 -7.87 10.99
CA LEU A 147 28.72 -8.25 9.59
C LEU A 147 30.14 -8.60 9.16
N ASP A 148 30.30 -9.67 8.42
CA ASP A 148 31.55 -9.96 7.74
C ASP A 148 31.77 -8.99 6.54
N ASP A 149 32.94 -9.07 5.89
CA ASP A 149 33.30 -8.13 4.83
C ASP A 149 32.39 -8.26 3.59
N LYS A 150 31.90 -9.47 3.26
CA LYS A 150 30.94 -9.67 2.16
C LYS A 150 29.58 -9.12 2.52
N GLU A 151 29.14 -9.32 3.74
CA GLU A 151 27.89 -8.78 4.26
C GLU A 151 27.88 -7.25 4.33
N LYS A 152 29.02 -6.63 4.70
CA LYS A 152 29.20 -5.17 4.64
C LYS A 152 29.04 -4.65 3.21
N ILE A 153 29.66 -5.31 2.22
CA ILE A 153 29.53 -4.96 0.82
C ILE A 153 28.08 -5.08 0.36
N ALA A 154 27.38 -6.15 0.76
CA ALA A 154 25.96 -6.31 0.44
C ALA A 154 25.08 -5.22 1.09
N LEU A 155 25.34 -4.85 2.35
CA LEU A 155 24.65 -3.76 3.02
C LEU A 155 24.84 -2.41 2.33
N GLU A 156 26.06 -2.08 1.93
CA GLU A 156 26.34 -0.85 1.18
C GLU A 156 25.68 -0.87 -0.20
N SER A 157 25.56 -2.03 -0.86
CA SER A 157 24.83 -2.17 -2.11
C SER A 157 23.33 -1.89 -1.92
N ILE A 158 22.72 -2.33 -0.81
CA ILE A 158 21.32 -2.00 -0.46
C ILE A 158 21.16 -0.49 -0.30
N LYS A 159 21.99 0.16 0.51
CA LYS A 159 21.96 1.61 0.75
C LYS A 159 22.13 2.40 -0.55
N LYS A 160 23.03 1.96 -1.42
CA LYS A 160 23.27 2.57 -2.74
C LYS A 160 22.03 2.48 -3.61
N ARG A 161 21.37 1.32 -3.74
CA ARG A 161 20.13 1.16 -4.52
C ARG A 161 19.01 2.03 -3.99
N VAL A 162 18.83 2.09 -2.67
CA VAL A 162 17.84 2.98 -2.02
C VAL A 162 18.10 4.43 -2.37
N ASN A 163 19.35 4.87 -2.23
CA ASN A 163 19.72 6.25 -2.57
C ASN A 163 19.51 6.57 -4.06
N GLU A 164 19.84 5.65 -4.98
CA GLU A 164 19.63 5.83 -6.43
C GLU A 164 18.13 6.00 -6.75
N ILE A 165 17.25 5.19 -6.15
CA ILE A 165 15.79 5.31 -6.29
C ILE A 165 15.31 6.64 -5.74
N CYS A 166 15.67 6.99 -4.51
CA CYS A 166 15.24 8.22 -3.85
C CYS A 166 15.76 9.47 -4.57
N LYS A 167 17.01 9.45 -5.03
CA LYS A 167 17.59 10.50 -5.86
C LYS A 167 16.82 10.67 -7.17
N LYS A 168 16.49 9.56 -7.85
CA LYS A 168 15.71 9.60 -9.09
C LYS A 168 14.31 10.18 -8.86
N ALA A 169 13.65 9.83 -7.76
CA ALA A 169 12.37 10.39 -7.37
C ALA A 169 12.47 11.91 -7.12
N HIS A 170 13.48 12.34 -6.36
CA HIS A 170 13.74 13.75 -6.08
C HIS A 170 14.03 14.54 -7.37
N ASP A 171 14.92 14.04 -8.24
CA ASP A 171 15.31 14.74 -9.47
C ASP A 171 14.11 14.90 -10.45
N ASN A 172 13.16 13.97 -10.41
CA ASN A 172 11.93 14.02 -11.21
C ASN A 172 10.74 14.68 -10.48
N GLN A 173 10.90 15.10 -9.22
CA GLN A 173 9.83 15.66 -8.37
C GLN A 173 8.62 14.73 -8.26
N VAL A 174 8.86 13.41 -8.18
CA VAL A 174 7.86 12.36 -7.97
C VAL A 174 7.92 11.91 -6.52
N SER A 175 6.82 12.00 -5.81
CA SER A 175 6.75 11.48 -4.45
C SER A 175 6.86 9.95 -4.43
N ILE A 176 7.56 9.39 -3.43
CA ILE A 176 7.78 7.96 -3.33
C ILE A 176 7.60 7.45 -1.90
N PHE A 177 6.92 6.31 -1.76
CA PHE A 177 6.78 5.60 -0.49
C PHE A 177 7.88 4.57 -0.31
N ILE A 178 8.51 4.57 0.85
CA ILE A 178 9.25 3.43 1.38
C ILE A 178 8.26 2.64 2.22
N ASP A 179 7.89 1.45 1.74
CA ASP A 179 6.89 0.62 2.42
C ASP A 179 7.46 0.00 3.69
N ALA A 180 6.64 -0.01 4.74
CA ALA A 180 6.96 -0.72 5.97
C ALA A 180 6.80 -2.22 5.79
N GLU A 181 7.63 -2.98 6.48
CA GLU A 181 7.68 -4.42 6.39
C GLU A 181 7.58 -5.07 7.78
N ASP A 182 8.05 -6.31 7.93
CA ASP A 182 8.04 -7.02 9.21
C ASP A 182 8.91 -6.30 10.27
N SER A 183 8.55 -6.42 11.54
CA SER A 183 9.22 -5.71 12.64
C SER A 183 10.72 -5.96 12.73
N TRP A 184 11.17 -7.14 12.33
CA TRP A 184 12.60 -7.51 12.32
C TRP A 184 13.41 -6.96 11.14
N PHE A 185 12.81 -6.08 10.33
CA PHE A 185 13.46 -5.27 9.29
C PHE A 185 13.21 -3.78 9.50
N GLN A 186 12.19 -3.43 10.31
CA GLN A 186 11.58 -2.11 10.28
C GLN A 186 12.48 -1.00 10.81
N ASP A 187 13.28 -1.25 11.83
CA ASP A 187 14.12 -0.21 12.42
C ASP A 187 15.21 0.23 11.43
N PHE A 188 15.81 -0.71 10.71
CA PHE A 188 16.75 -0.42 9.62
C PHE A 188 16.06 0.32 8.44
N ILE A 189 14.82 -0.09 8.08
CA ILE A 189 14.03 0.61 7.05
C ILE A 189 13.77 2.05 7.48
N ASP A 190 13.43 2.27 8.73
CA ASP A 190 13.15 3.59 9.31
C ASP A 190 14.39 4.51 9.31
N GLU A 191 15.56 3.95 9.61
CA GLU A 191 16.83 4.66 9.53
C GLU A 191 17.11 5.12 8.10
N LEU A 192 17.03 4.22 7.12
CA LEU A 192 17.20 4.57 5.71
C LEU A 192 16.18 5.60 5.23
N ALA A 193 14.92 5.47 5.65
CA ALA A 193 13.88 6.43 5.28
C ALA A 193 14.18 7.82 5.83
N LEU A 194 14.63 7.92 7.09
CA LEU A 194 15.05 9.18 7.67
C LEU A 194 16.25 9.79 6.93
N ASP A 195 17.29 9.01 6.62
CA ASP A 195 18.46 9.48 5.88
C ASP A 195 18.06 10.04 4.50
N MET A 196 17.15 9.36 3.81
CA MET A 196 16.62 9.83 2.52
C MET A 196 15.77 11.10 2.67
N MET A 197 14.96 11.22 3.72
CA MET A 197 14.22 12.44 4.01
C MET A 197 15.16 13.61 4.30
N LEU A 198 16.18 13.40 5.13
CA LEU A 198 17.19 14.44 5.47
C LEU A 198 17.94 14.90 4.23
N SER A 199 18.17 14.00 3.28
CA SER A 199 18.86 14.32 2.02
C SER A 199 17.97 15.06 1.03
N TYR A 200 16.70 14.64 0.85
CA TYR A 200 15.90 15.00 -0.31
C TYR A 200 14.64 15.83 0.00
N ASN A 201 14.15 15.86 1.25
CA ASN A 201 12.90 16.57 1.61
C ASN A 201 13.11 18.04 2.02
N LYS A 202 14.06 18.74 1.45
CA LYS A 202 14.38 20.13 1.84
C LYS A 202 13.25 21.11 1.56
N LYS A 203 12.61 21.02 0.39
CA LYS A 203 11.56 21.96 -0.06
C LYS A 203 10.16 21.38 0.08
N SER A 204 9.99 20.13 -0.28
CA SER A 204 8.73 19.40 -0.30
C SER A 204 8.96 17.97 0.19
N ALA A 205 7.91 17.28 0.64
CA ALA A 205 7.97 15.87 0.97
C ALA A 205 7.97 15.06 -0.34
N ILE A 206 9.13 14.55 -0.72
CA ILE A 206 9.31 13.63 -1.85
C ILE A 206 9.40 12.19 -1.32
N ILE A 207 10.19 11.99 -0.27
CA ILE A 207 10.36 10.68 0.37
C ILE A 207 9.38 10.56 1.53
N PHE A 208 8.63 9.47 1.55
CA PHE A 208 7.64 9.16 2.59
C PHE A 208 8.00 7.86 3.28
N ASN A 209 8.04 7.86 4.61
CA ASN A 209 8.10 6.63 5.40
C ASN A 209 6.69 6.10 5.68
N THR A 210 6.53 4.78 5.79
CA THR A 210 5.26 4.13 6.10
C THR A 210 5.19 3.74 7.57
N ILE A 211 4.14 4.20 8.25
CA ILE A 211 3.91 3.98 9.69
C ILE A 211 2.81 2.95 9.90
N GLN A 212 3.14 1.81 10.51
CA GLN A 212 2.23 0.69 10.77
C GLN A 212 1.61 0.79 12.16
N LEU A 213 0.48 1.48 12.28
CA LEU A 213 -0.14 1.85 13.56
C LEU A 213 -0.85 0.69 14.28
N TYR A 214 -0.77 -0.54 13.76
CA TYR A 214 -1.16 -1.73 14.51
C TYR A 214 -0.10 -2.15 15.56
N ARG A 215 1.14 -1.63 15.48
CA ARG A 215 2.19 -1.81 16.48
C ARG A 215 2.08 -0.71 17.53
N HIS A 216 2.19 -1.09 18.81
CA HIS A 216 2.04 -0.19 19.95
C HIS A 216 3.14 0.86 20.10
N ASP A 217 4.30 0.68 19.45
CA ASP A 217 5.45 1.61 19.49
C ASP A 217 5.39 2.70 18.40
N ARG A 218 4.60 2.51 17.32
CA ARG A 218 4.74 3.32 16.09
C ARG A 218 4.21 4.75 16.21
N LEU A 219 3.20 4.98 17.05
CA LEU A 219 2.72 6.35 17.29
C LEU A 219 3.81 7.23 17.91
N ASN A 220 4.57 6.70 18.87
CA ASN A 220 5.69 7.43 19.48
C ASN A 220 6.86 7.58 18.50
N TYR A 221 7.20 6.54 17.75
CA TYR A 221 8.19 6.64 16.70
C TYR A 221 7.85 7.77 15.70
N MET A 222 6.60 7.82 15.20
CA MET A 222 6.14 8.85 14.27
C MET A 222 6.31 10.27 14.84
N LYS A 223 5.95 10.47 16.10
CA LYS A 223 6.12 11.78 16.77
C LYS A 223 7.60 12.19 16.81
N ASN A 224 8.47 11.26 17.17
CA ASN A 224 9.92 11.49 17.21
C ASN A 224 10.48 11.76 15.80
N LEU A 225 10.00 11.06 14.78
CA LEU A 225 10.39 11.30 13.39
C LEU A 225 10.02 12.71 12.94
N ILE A 226 8.80 13.16 13.22
CA ILE A 226 8.35 14.53 12.92
C ILE A 226 9.24 15.56 13.64
N ALA A 227 9.56 15.34 14.91
CA ALA A 227 10.46 16.22 15.67
C ALA A 227 11.87 16.27 15.02
N LYS A 228 12.45 15.10 14.68
CA LYS A 228 13.74 15.04 13.98
C LYS A 228 13.73 15.77 12.63
N CYS A 229 12.65 15.63 11.84
CA CYS A 229 12.51 16.38 10.60
C CYS A 229 12.46 17.90 10.85
N LYS A 230 11.73 18.33 11.88
CA LYS A 230 11.63 19.72 12.27
C LYS A 230 12.99 20.30 12.68
N ASP A 231 13.73 19.59 13.52
CA ASP A 231 15.05 20.03 14.01
C ASP A 231 16.07 20.17 12.86
N ASN A 232 15.91 19.36 11.80
CA ASN A 232 16.74 19.41 10.60
C ASN A 232 16.15 20.29 9.47
N SER A 233 15.05 21.00 9.73
CA SER A 233 14.40 21.90 8.76
C SER A 233 14.03 21.21 7.43
N VAL A 234 13.59 19.96 7.49
CA VAL A 234 13.12 19.19 6.33
C VAL A 234 11.63 18.86 6.43
N LYS A 235 10.99 18.63 5.29
CA LYS A 235 9.58 18.20 5.24
C LYS A 235 9.48 16.72 5.57
N CYS A 236 8.45 16.33 6.32
CA CYS A 236 8.20 14.96 6.74
C CYS A 236 7.09 14.35 5.88
N GLY A 237 7.41 13.33 5.08
CA GLY A 237 6.44 12.56 4.29
C GLY A 237 6.03 11.30 5.03
N LEU A 238 4.74 11.07 5.26
CA LEU A 238 4.24 9.93 6.02
C LEU A 238 3.10 9.22 5.28
N LYS A 239 3.20 7.91 5.15
CA LYS A 239 2.08 7.05 4.81
C LYS A 239 1.59 6.35 6.06
N LEU A 240 0.35 6.61 6.45
CA LEU A 240 -0.27 6.00 7.62
C LEU A 240 -1.04 4.75 7.21
N VAL A 241 -0.68 3.61 7.78
CA VAL A 241 -1.38 2.34 7.57
C VAL A 241 -1.64 1.66 8.93
N ARG A 242 -2.57 0.69 8.95
CA ARG A 242 -2.70 -0.17 10.14
C ARG A 242 -1.57 -1.18 10.18
N GLY A 243 -1.41 -1.97 9.15
CA GLY A 243 -0.37 -2.99 8.97
C GLY A 243 -0.93 -4.24 8.29
N ALA A 244 -0.06 -5.05 7.69
CA ALA A 244 -0.46 -6.17 6.84
C ALA A 244 0.06 -7.54 7.32
N TYR A 245 0.82 -7.61 8.41
CA TYR A 245 1.55 -8.82 8.80
C TYR A 245 1.18 -9.32 10.22
N MET A 246 0.02 -8.93 10.75
CA MET A 246 -0.39 -9.18 12.15
C MET A 246 -0.23 -10.65 12.57
N GLU A 247 -0.71 -11.60 11.78
CA GLU A 247 -0.62 -13.02 12.12
C GLU A 247 0.84 -13.49 12.17
N LYS A 248 1.64 -13.06 11.19
CA LYS A 248 3.06 -13.39 11.09
C LYS A 248 3.87 -12.79 12.25
N GLU A 249 3.60 -11.55 12.63
CA GLU A 249 4.22 -10.88 13.78
C GLU A 249 3.94 -11.64 15.09
N ARG A 250 2.69 -12.00 15.34
CA ARG A 250 2.28 -12.75 16.51
C ARG A 250 2.86 -14.16 16.56
N GLU A 251 2.91 -14.84 15.43
CA GLU A 251 3.55 -16.15 15.31
C GLU A 251 5.04 -16.06 15.64
N GLN A 252 5.75 -15.09 15.07
CA GLN A 252 7.17 -14.88 15.33
C GLN A 252 7.45 -14.48 16.79
N ALA A 253 6.61 -13.65 17.39
CA ALA A 253 6.73 -13.29 18.80
C ALA A 253 6.57 -14.54 19.70
N THR A 254 5.63 -15.41 19.38
CA THR A 254 5.41 -16.66 20.11
C THR A 254 6.58 -17.62 19.95
N ILE A 255 7.07 -17.82 18.72
CA ILE A 255 8.18 -18.76 18.44
C ILE A 255 9.48 -18.32 19.10
N ASN A 256 9.78 -17.02 19.07
CA ASN A 256 11.06 -16.46 19.56
C ASN A 256 10.98 -15.93 21.01
N GLY A 257 9.82 -15.96 21.65
CA GLY A 257 9.66 -15.59 23.05
C GLY A 257 9.81 -14.10 23.37
N TYR A 258 9.56 -13.21 22.39
CA TYR A 258 9.54 -11.77 22.62
C TYR A 258 8.11 -11.22 22.74
N VAL A 259 7.99 -9.98 23.23
CA VAL A 259 6.69 -9.32 23.42
C VAL A 259 6.06 -9.07 22.06
N ASP A 260 4.80 -9.47 21.88
CA ASP A 260 4.02 -9.20 20.67
C ASP A 260 3.99 -7.68 20.39
N PRO A 261 4.54 -7.22 19.27
CA PRO A 261 4.57 -5.80 18.95
C PRO A 261 3.20 -5.23 18.56
N ILE A 262 2.20 -6.09 18.31
CA ILE A 262 0.90 -5.72 17.80
C ILE A 262 -0.05 -5.35 18.94
N HIS A 263 -0.86 -4.33 18.79
CA HIS A 263 -1.93 -4.01 19.73
C HIS A 263 -2.82 -5.21 20.03
N ALA A 264 -3.22 -5.36 21.29
CA ALA A 264 -4.08 -6.46 21.70
C ALA A 264 -5.45 -6.43 21.01
N THR A 265 -5.98 -5.23 20.72
CA THR A 265 -7.30 -5.04 20.12
C THR A 265 -7.24 -4.22 18.84
N LYS A 266 -8.25 -4.40 17.99
CA LYS A 266 -8.44 -3.57 16.80
C LYS A 266 -8.76 -2.12 17.18
N GLU A 267 -9.47 -1.92 18.26
CA GLU A 267 -9.87 -0.63 18.81
C GLU A 267 -8.64 0.21 19.19
N ASP A 268 -7.62 -0.39 19.78
CA ASP A 268 -6.37 0.30 20.11
C ASP A 268 -5.62 0.73 18.84
N THR A 269 -5.58 -0.14 17.83
CA THR A 269 -5.04 0.18 16.50
C THR A 269 -5.81 1.35 15.87
N ASP A 270 -7.14 1.32 15.90
CA ASP A 270 -8.00 2.38 15.36
C ASP A 270 -7.79 3.71 16.09
N LYS A 271 -7.64 3.65 17.41
CA LYS A 271 -7.35 4.81 18.26
C LYS A 271 -6.00 5.45 17.93
N ASP A 272 -4.95 4.66 17.80
CA ASP A 272 -3.62 5.18 17.49
C ASP A 272 -3.53 5.68 16.04
N TYR A 273 -4.23 5.05 15.10
CA TYR A 273 -4.36 5.56 13.74
C TYR A 273 -5.00 6.96 13.72
N ASN A 274 -6.08 7.17 14.46
CA ASN A 274 -6.75 8.47 14.51
C ASN A 274 -5.93 9.52 15.27
N LYS A 275 -5.20 9.15 16.33
CA LYS A 275 -4.23 10.05 16.99
C LYS A 275 -3.07 10.45 16.08
N ALA A 276 -2.61 9.52 15.22
CA ALA A 276 -1.59 9.82 14.23
C ALA A 276 -2.10 10.86 13.21
N ILE A 277 -3.34 10.75 12.73
CA ILE A 277 -3.98 11.77 11.90
C ILE A 277 -3.96 13.14 12.61
N ASP A 278 -4.41 13.20 13.86
CA ASP A 278 -4.43 14.46 14.62
C ASP A 278 -3.04 15.07 14.76
N HIS A 279 -2.05 14.24 15.09
CA HIS A 279 -0.68 14.73 15.26
C HIS A 279 -0.09 15.24 13.94
N CYS A 280 -0.30 14.55 12.84
CA CYS A 280 0.14 14.99 11.50
C CYS A 280 -0.54 16.31 11.10
N LEU A 281 -1.84 16.44 11.31
CA LEU A 281 -2.57 17.65 10.95
C LEU A 281 -2.19 18.86 11.81
N ASN A 282 -1.81 18.66 13.08
CA ASN A 282 -1.26 19.72 13.93
C ASN A 282 0.10 20.23 13.45
N HIS A 283 0.78 19.49 12.58
CA HIS A 283 2.07 19.85 11.98
C HIS A 283 1.99 19.93 10.44
N ILE A 284 0.81 20.22 9.90
CA ILE A 284 0.53 20.16 8.45
C ILE A 284 1.39 21.13 7.62
N ASP A 285 1.94 22.16 8.22
CA ASP A 285 2.88 23.11 7.59
C ASP A 285 4.20 22.43 7.15
N MET A 286 4.59 21.33 7.80
CA MET A 286 5.81 20.59 7.50
C MET A 286 5.58 19.11 7.18
N VAL A 287 4.39 18.57 7.47
CA VAL A 287 4.06 17.16 7.25
C VAL A 287 3.15 17.01 6.03
N SER A 288 3.46 16.04 5.20
CA SER A 288 2.55 15.55 4.16
C SER A 288 2.15 14.12 4.46
N ILE A 289 0.86 13.81 4.33
CA ILE A 289 0.33 12.48 4.69
C ILE A 289 -0.38 11.79 3.53
N CYS A 290 -0.23 10.46 3.48
CA CYS A 290 -1.11 9.59 2.72
C CYS A 290 -1.82 8.63 3.68
N ALA A 291 -3.13 8.75 3.81
CA ALA A 291 -3.95 7.88 4.64
C ALA A 291 -4.27 6.58 3.88
N GLY A 292 -3.43 5.56 4.06
CA GLY A 292 -3.59 4.22 3.49
C GLY A 292 -4.54 3.37 4.33
N THR A 293 -5.84 3.43 4.07
CA THR A 293 -6.84 2.73 4.90
C THR A 293 -8.10 2.36 4.15
N HIS A 294 -8.69 1.22 4.54
CA HIS A 294 -10.02 0.74 4.12
C HIS A 294 -11.11 1.03 5.17
N ASN A 295 -10.79 1.79 6.22
CA ASN A 295 -11.71 2.11 7.30
C ASN A 295 -12.48 3.40 7.01
N GLU A 296 -13.80 3.28 6.79
CA GLU A 296 -14.69 4.41 6.50
C GLU A 296 -14.67 5.48 7.61
N PHE A 297 -14.63 5.05 8.89
CA PHE A 297 -14.62 5.96 10.02
C PHE A 297 -13.36 6.83 10.02
N SER A 298 -12.17 6.24 9.92
CA SER A 298 -10.91 7.00 9.92
C SER A 298 -10.79 7.89 8.68
N THR A 299 -11.32 7.44 7.53
CA THR A 299 -11.37 8.24 6.31
C THR A 299 -12.26 9.47 6.52
N LYS A 300 -13.48 9.27 7.05
CA LYS A 300 -14.39 10.39 7.37
C LYS A 300 -13.78 11.29 8.44
N TYR A 301 -13.16 10.73 9.47
CA TYR A 301 -12.48 11.48 10.52
C TYR A 301 -11.44 12.46 9.94
N LEU A 302 -10.61 11.99 9.02
CA LEU A 302 -9.62 12.84 8.35
C LEU A 302 -10.30 13.96 7.54
N THR A 303 -11.33 13.64 6.75
CA THR A 303 -12.05 14.67 5.97
C THR A 303 -12.73 15.72 6.85
N ASP A 304 -13.33 15.31 7.98
CA ASP A 304 -13.94 16.21 8.95
C ASP A 304 -12.90 17.12 9.62
N LYS A 305 -11.70 16.59 9.93
CA LYS A 305 -10.56 17.37 10.46
C LYS A 305 -10.03 18.37 9.43
N MET A 306 -9.85 17.96 8.17
CA MET A 306 -9.47 18.87 7.08
C MET A 306 -10.44 20.06 6.99
N SER A 307 -11.72 19.77 7.01
CA SER A 307 -12.78 20.82 6.98
C SER A 307 -12.68 21.78 8.17
N LYS A 308 -12.50 21.26 9.40
CA LYS A 308 -12.32 22.08 10.60
C LYS A 308 -11.09 22.99 10.53
N LEU A 309 -10.01 22.51 9.93
CA LEU A 309 -8.77 23.26 9.70
C LEU A 309 -8.83 24.15 8.45
N LYS A 310 -9.99 24.20 7.76
CA LYS A 310 -10.20 24.95 6.51
C LYS A 310 -9.19 24.59 5.41
N LEU A 311 -8.70 23.36 5.40
CA LEU A 311 -7.90 22.83 4.31
C LEU A 311 -8.80 22.56 3.10
N LYS A 312 -8.28 22.79 1.89
CA LYS A 312 -8.99 22.40 0.66
C LYS A 312 -9.09 20.88 0.58
N ASN A 313 -10.17 20.36 -0.02
CA ASN A 313 -10.30 18.92 -0.24
C ASN A 313 -9.13 18.34 -1.04
N ASN A 314 -8.63 19.09 -2.01
CA ASN A 314 -7.47 18.74 -2.83
C ASN A 314 -6.14 19.36 -2.32
N ASP A 315 -6.00 19.57 -1.01
CA ASP A 315 -4.72 19.98 -0.44
C ASP A 315 -3.65 18.94 -0.78
N ASN A 316 -2.60 19.36 -1.45
CA ASN A 316 -1.56 18.46 -1.98
C ASN A 316 -0.74 17.74 -0.90
N ARG A 317 -0.85 18.18 0.36
CA ARG A 317 -0.21 17.53 1.52
C ARG A 317 -1.03 16.38 2.08
N VAL A 318 -2.27 16.20 1.65
CA VAL A 318 -3.18 15.16 2.17
C VAL A 318 -3.70 14.30 1.03
N TRP A 319 -3.42 13.01 1.11
CA TRP A 319 -3.86 11.99 0.17
C TRP A 319 -4.58 10.84 0.88
N PHE A 320 -5.45 10.17 0.15
CA PHE A 320 -6.14 8.96 0.59
C PHE A 320 -5.77 7.82 -0.36
N ALA A 321 -5.43 6.66 0.17
CA ALA A 321 -5.09 5.52 -0.66
C ALA A 321 -5.78 4.23 -0.21
N GLN A 322 -6.28 3.46 -1.16
CA GLN A 322 -6.84 2.13 -0.98
C GLN A 322 -6.21 1.17 -1.98
N LEU A 323 -6.24 -0.11 -1.70
CA LEU A 323 -5.78 -1.14 -2.62
C LEU A 323 -6.73 -1.27 -3.82
N LEU A 324 -6.19 -1.58 -5.00
CA LEU A 324 -6.99 -1.86 -6.19
C LEU A 324 -7.97 -2.99 -5.92
N GLY A 325 -9.21 -2.83 -6.40
CA GLY A 325 -10.26 -3.82 -6.26
C GLY A 325 -10.85 -3.96 -4.87
N MET A 326 -10.52 -3.06 -3.94
CA MET A 326 -11.06 -3.01 -2.58
C MET A 326 -11.48 -1.59 -2.22
N SER A 327 -12.57 -1.47 -1.45
CA SER A 327 -13.09 -0.18 -0.93
C SER A 327 -13.30 0.90 -2.01
N ASP A 328 -13.84 0.50 -3.14
CA ASP A 328 -14.14 1.42 -4.23
C ASP A 328 -15.15 2.50 -3.80
N HIS A 329 -16.07 2.16 -2.91
CA HIS A 329 -17.00 3.11 -2.29
C HIS A 329 -16.30 4.23 -1.51
N ILE A 330 -15.11 3.98 -0.94
CA ILE A 330 -14.29 5.02 -0.31
C ILE A 330 -13.61 5.85 -1.40
N SER A 331 -12.82 5.22 -2.26
CA SER A 331 -11.97 5.90 -3.23
C SER A 331 -12.75 6.80 -4.18
N PHE A 332 -13.80 6.26 -4.82
CA PHE A 332 -14.55 7.01 -5.83
C PHE A 332 -15.47 8.08 -5.22
N ASN A 333 -16.04 7.84 -4.02
CA ASN A 333 -16.79 8.88 -3.33
C ASN A 333 -15.89 10.02 -2.81
N LEU A 334 -14.68 9.74 -2.34
CA LEU A 334 -13.68 10.77 -2.02
C LEU A 334 -13.32 11.58 -3.26
N SER A 335 -12.96 10.94 -4.34
CA SER A 335 -12.60 11.61 -5.60
C SER A 335 -13.72 12.48 -6.13
N LYS A 336 -14.96 11.98 -6.14
CA LYS A 336 -16.16 12.76 -6.55
C LYS A 336 -16.40 14.00 -5.68
N ASN A 337 -15.95 13.98 -4.44
CA ASN A 337 -15.98 15.12 -3.53
C ASN A 337 -14.71 15.99 -3.58
N GLY A 338 -13.84 15.76 -4.55
CA GLY A 338 -12.65 16.57 -4.83
C GLY A 338 -11.46 16.30 -3.92
N TYR A 339 -11.43 15.18 -3.19
CA TYR A 339 -10.25 14.79 -2.39
C TYR A 339 -9.20 14.10 -3.25
N ASN A 340 -7.93 14.32 -2.93
CA ASN A 340 -6.82 13.61 -3.56
C ASN A 340 -6.85 12.13 -3.15
N THR A 341 -7.11 11.27 -4.11
CA THR A 341 -7.32 9.85 -3.87
C THR A 341 -6.52 9.02 -4.88
N ALA A 342 -5.91 7.94 -4.43
CA ALA A 342 -5.18 7.03 -5.30
C ALA A 342 -5.47 5.56 -4.95
N LYS A 343 -5.29 4.69 -5.93
CA LYS A 343 -5.29 3.22 -5.76
C LYS A 343 -3.87 2.68 -5.83
N TYR A 344 -3.51 1.83 -4.87
CA TYR A 344 -2.36 0.95 -5.01
C TYR A 344 -2.65 -0.07 -6.12
N VAL A 345 -1.84 -0.05 -7.15
CA VAL A 345 -1.99 -0.91 -8.33
C VAL A 345 -0.77 -1.80 -8.45
N PRO A 346 -0.80 -2.98 -7.82
CA PRO A 346 0.27 -3.95 -7.94
C PRO A 346 0.40 -4.44 -9.37
N TYR A 347 1.64 -4.66 -9.80
CA TYR A 347 1.95 -5.25 -11.08
C TYR A 347 3.20 -6.14 -11.00
N GLY A 348 3.38 -7.00 -11.97
CA GLY A 348 4.49 -7.94 -12.08
C GLY A 348 4.06 -9.29 -12.62
N PRO A 349 5.01 -10.16 -13.00
CA PRO A 349 4.71 -11.50 -13.50
C PRO A 349 3.81 -12.28 -12.54
N ILE A 350 2.73 -12.89 -13.02
CA ILE A 350 1.71 -13.54 -12.19
C ILE A 350 2.31 -14.49 -11.14
N LYS A 351 3.33 -15.26 -11.53
CA LYS A 351 3.99 -16.20 -10.62
C LYS A 351 4.64 -15.49 -9.43
N GLU A 352 5.19 -14.30 -9.65
CA GLU A 352 5.96 -13.53 -8.66
C GLU A 352 5.05 -12.68 -7.77
N VAL A 353 3.88 -12.26 -8.28
CA VAL A 353 2.87 -11.54 -7.47
C VAL A 353 1.87 -12.47 -6.77
N LEU A 354 2.01 -13.80 -6.94
CA LEU A 354 1.12 -14.77 -6.30
C LEU A 354 1.07 -14.65 -4.77
N PRO A 355 2.17 -14.44 -4.03
CA PRO A 355 2.12 -14.23 -2.58
C PRO A 355 1.24 -13.03 -2.21
N TYR A 356 1.33 -11.92 -2.95
CA TYR A 356 0.47 -10.77 -2.77
C TYR A 356 -1.02 -11.13 -2.96
N LEU A 357 -1.37 -11.83 -4.06
CA LEU A 357 -2.75 -12.23 -4.34
C LEU A 357 -3.33 -13.15 -3.25
N ILE A 358 -2.51 -14.07 -2.72
CA ILE A 358 -2.92 -14.96 -1.62
C ILE A 358 -3.18 -14.14 -0.34
N ARG A 359 -2.33 -13.15 -0.02
CA ARG A 359 -2.59 -12.26 1.13
C ARG A 359 -3.90 -11.50 0.97
N ARG A 360 -4.16 -10.92 -0.22
CA ARG A 360 -5.45 -10.23 -0.50
C ARG A 360 -6.64 -11.15 -0.31
N ALA A 361 -6.55 -12.38 -0.83
CA ALA A 361 -7.61 -13.37 -0.62
C ALA A 361 -7.84 -13.67 0.87
N LYS A 362 -6.77 -13.89 1.65
CA LYS A 362 -6.85 -14.16 3.10
C LYS A 362 -7.39 -12.96 3.89
N GLU A 363 -6.92 -11.76 3.64
CA GLU A 363 -7.41 -10.54 4.31
C GLU A 363 -8.90 -10.32 4.10
N ASN A 364 -9.39 -10.61 2.91
CA ASN A 364 -10.83 -10.56 2.63
C ASN A 364 -11.63 -11.60 3.42
N THR A 365 -10.99 -12.66 3.93
CA THR A 365 -11.67 -13.67 4.79
C THR A 365 -11.54 -13.36 6.27
N SER A 366 -10.42 -12.77 6.71
CA SER A 366 -10.07 -12.62 8.13
C SER A 366 -10.62 -11.33 8.75
N VAL A 367 -10.81 -10.26 7.95
CA VAL A 367 -11.38 -9.01 8.46
C VAL A 367 -12.90 -9.14 8.54
N ALA A 368 -13.39 -9.45 9.73
CA ALA A 368 -14.81 -9.51 10.01
C ALA A 368 -15.51 -8.22 9.58
N GLY A 369 -16.40 -8.30 8.59
CA GLY A 369 -17.18 -7.18 8.08
C GLY A 369 -16.73 -6.58 6.75
N GLN A 370 -15.46 -6.65 6.34
CA GLN A 370 -15.02 -5.99 5.11
C GLN A 370 -15.54 -6.69 3.85
N THR A 371 -15.37 -8.01 3.72
CA THR A 371 -15.96 -8.75 2.59
C THR A 371 -17.49 -8.69 2.60
N GLY A 372 -18.12 -8.72 3.78
CA GLY A 372 -19.56 -8.50 3.91
C GLY A 372 -19.98 -7.12 3.42
N ARG A 373 -19.20 -6.09 3.70
CA ARG A 373 -19.43 -4.72 3.25
C ARG A 373 -19.30 -4.60 1.74
N GLU A 374 -18.20 -5.09 1.15
CA GLU A 374 -17.99 -5.10 -0.31
C GLU A 374 -19.13 -5.81 -1.05
N LEU A 375 -19.46 -7.04 -0.63
CA LEU A 375 -20.56 -7.81 -1.21
C LEU A 375 -21.91 -7.09 -1.13
N THR A 376 -22.20 -6.46 0.01
CA THR A 376 -23.45 -5.73 0.21
C THR A 376 -23.55 -4.55 -0.75
N LEU A 377 -22.47 -3.77 -0.91
CA LEU A 377 -22.46 -2.60 -1.79
C LEU A 377 -22.51 -3.02 -3.27
N ILE A 378 -21.77 -4.06 -3.66
CA ILE A 378 -21.83 -4.62 -5.02
C ILE A 378 -23.25 -5.12 -5.34
N LYS A 379 -23.88 -5.86 -4.41
CA LYS A 379 -25.25 -6.35 -4.58
C LYS A 379 -26.23 -5.20 -4.75
N LYS A 380 -26.15 -4.19 -3.88
CA LYS A 380 -26.97 -2.97 -3.95
C LYS A 380 -26.86 -2.29 -5.32
N GLU A 381 -25.65 -2.17 -5.86
CA GLU A 381 -25.42 -1.58 -7.17
C GLU A 381 -25.96 -2.44 -8.32
N ILE A 382 -25.80 -3.77 -8.25
CA ILE A 382 -26.36 -4.68 -9.23
C ILE A 382 -27.90 -4.56 -9.25
N GLU A 383 -28.54 -4.47 -8.07
CA GLU A 383 -29.99 -4.28 -7.93
C GLU A 383 -30.44 -2.92 -8.48
N ARG A 384 -29.70 -1.84 -8.15
CA ARG A 384 -29.96 -0.50 -8.68
C ARG A 384 -29.96 -0.48 -10.22
N ARG A 385 -28.96 -1.12 -10.84
CA ARG A 385 -28.86 -1.21 -12.31
C ARG A 385 -29.91 -2.12 -12.95
N LYS A 386 -30.51 -3.07 -12.21
CA LYS A 386 -31.58 -3.94 -12.69
C LYS A 386 -32.94 -3.25 -12.64
N SER A 387 -33.19 -2.40 -11.65
CA SER A 387 -34.47 -1.72 -11.45
C SER A 387 -34.80 -0.61 -12.45
N GLY A 388 -34.02 -0.53 -13.53
CA GLY A 388 -34.48 0.12 -14.75
C GLY A 388 -34.14 1.59 -14.87
N ASN A 389 -33.14 2.04 -14.17
CA ASN A 389 -32.68 3.41 -14.36
C ASN A 389 -31.28 3.44 -14.95
N ILE A 390 -31.05 2.72 -16.03
CA ILE A 390 -30.14 3.01 -17.16
C ILE A 390 -30.34 1.93 -18.21
#